data_14e30825323d837579d2aa0f428ff78a
#
_entry.id   14e30825323d837579d2aa0f428ff78a
#
_cell.length_a   1.000
_cell.length_b   1.000
_cell.length_c   1.000
_cell.angle_alpha   90.00
_cell.angle_beta   90.00
_cell.angle_gamma   90.00
#
_symmetry.space_group_name_H-M   'P 1'
#
loop_
_entity.id
_entity.type
_entity.pdbx_description
1 polymer ?
#
loop_
_entity_poly.entity_id
_entity_poly.type
_entity_poly.pdbx_seq_one_letter_code
_entity_poly.pdbx_strand_id
1 'polypeptide(L)'
;MPICRVLRIAPSPCPAHVAQRADPAQAAPRIRQDLVLLEQLQRGHAANFGVYGARQVWRQLGRDGIAVARCTVERLMRRMGGRGAVRGQETRTTIAGKATPCPADKVNRQFRAPQPNLLWGSDFTDVATWQGFVCVAFVLAAFARRIVGWRVSRTAQAGFGLDALEQALHDRRPIRGGGLVHHSDRGVQYVSIRYSERLAAAGIEPAAGSVGDSHDNALAETVIGPFKTEVIRRRGPWRSLEAVEFATLDWVDWFNNRRLLQPIGNMPPVEAEARYYAQLEAPALAA
;
A
#
# COMPACT_ATOMS: atom_id res chain seq x y z
N MET A 1 52.89 -12.29 -4.57
CA MET A 1 51.46 -12.20 -4.82
C MET A 1 51.15 -12.47 -6.30
N PRO A 2 50.89 -13.72 -6.72
CA PRO A 2 50.71 -14.06 -8.13
C PRO A 2 49.44 -13.43 -8.76
N ILE A 3 48.35 -13.24 -7.98
CA ILE A 3 47.07 -12.69 -8.47
C ILE A 3 47.21 -11.25 -8.99
N CYS A 4 48.05 -10.40 -8.31
CA CYS A 4 48.23 -9.00 -8.73
C CYS A 4 48.94 -8.89 -10.08
N ARG A 5 49.78 -9.86 -10.42
CA ARG A 5 50.44 -9.91 -11.73
C ARG A 5 49.48 -10.30 -12.85
N VAL A 6 48.60 -11.26 -12.59
CA VAL A 6 47.61 -11.73 -13.57
C VAL A 6 46.55 -10.66 -13.86
N LEU A 7 46.05 -9.98 -12.81
CA LEU A 7 45.01 -8.97 -12.95
C LEU A 7 45.53 -7.54 -13.23
N ARG A 8 46.87 -7.36 -13.35
CA ARG A 8 47.53 -6.05 -13.56
C ARG A 8 47.11 -4.99 -12.51
N ILE A 9 46.87 -5.41 -11.26
CA ILE A 9 46.48 -4.56 -10.14
C ILE A 9 47.72 -4.22 -9.32
N ALA A 10 47.84 -2.97 -8.92
CA ALA A 10 48.95 -2.57 -8.03
C ALA A 10 48.88 -3.38 -6.71
N PRO A 11 50.01 -3.95 -6.21
CA PRO A 11 50.01 -4.77 -5.00
C PRO A 11 49.55 -4.04 -3.73
N SER A 12 49.75 -2.74 -3.67
CA SER A 12 49.50 -1.92 -2.48
C SER A 12 48.04 -1.85 -2.02
N PRO A 13 46.97 -1.90 -2.89
CA PRO A 13 45.60 -1.90 -2.43
C PRO A 13 45.14 -3.23 -1.79
N CYS A 14 45.77 -4.35 -2.17
CA CYS A 14 45.33 -5.68 -1.71
C CYS A 14 45.54 -5.93 -0.21
N PRO A 15 46.72 -5.63 0.39
CA PRO A 15 46.90 -5.78 1.83
C PRO A 15 46.02 -4.85 2.64
N ALA A 16 45.85 -3.59 2.20
CA ALA A 16 44.96 -2.64 2.85
C ALA A 16 43.50 -3.11 2.83
N HIS A 17 43.04 -3.68 1.71
CA HIS A 17 41.68 -4.23 1.60
C HIS A 17 41.47 -5.46 2.48
N VAL A 18 42.48 -6.33 2.60
CA VAL A 18 42.42 -7.52 3.48
C VAL A 18 42.43 -7.07 4.94
N ALA A 19 43.30 -6.12 5.34
CA ALA A 19 43.32 -5.58 6.71
C ALA A 19 41.99 -4.90 7.09
N GLN A 20 41.39 -4.12 6.18
CA GLN A 20 40.09 -3.49 6.40
C GLN A 20 38.94 -4.49 6.55
N ARG A 21 39.03 -5.67 5.94
CA ARG A 21 38.07 -6.76 6.13
C ARG A 21 38.28 -7.49 7.46
N ALA A 22 39.50 -7.61 7.90
CA ALA A 22 39.85 -8.27 9.16
C ALA A 22 39.51 -7.41 10.38
N ASP A 23 39.70 -6.11 10.29
CA ASP A 23 39.40 -5.16 11.37
C ASP A 23 38.63 -3.94 10.82
N PRO A 24 37.28 -3.92 10.98
CA PRO A 24 36.43 -2.79 10.56
C PRO A 24 36.80 -1.44 11.20
N ALA A 25 37.49 -1.43 12.37
CA ALA A 25 37.91 -0.20 13.03
C ALA A 25 39.01 0.53 12.26
N GLN A 26 39.83 -0.20 11.49
CA GLN A 26 40.88 0.34 10.62
C GLN A 26 40.36 0.76 9.24
N ALA A 27 39.07 0.53 8.96
CA ALA A 27 38.48 0.94 7.69
C ALA A 27 38.41 2.47 7.58
N ALA A 28 38.52 2.97 6.33
CA ALA A 28 38.35 4.39 6.06
C ALA A 28 37.02 4.92 6.64
N PRO A 29 36.94 6.17 7.11
CA PRO A 29 35.75 6.75 7.74
C PRO A 29 34.44 6.51 6.93
N ARG A 30 34.56 6.63 5.61
CA ARG A 30 33.44 6.36 4.70
C ARG A 30 32.95 4.89 4.74
N ILE A 31 33.86 3.93 4.85
CA ILE A 31 33.52 2.51 4.91
C ILE A 31 32.82 2.20 6.24
N ARG A 32 33.29 2.75 7.35
CA ARG A 32 32.68 2.63 8.66
C ARG A 32 31.26 3.20 8.67
N GLN A 33 31.09 4.37 8.07
CA GLN A 33 29.78 5.02 7.90
C GLN A 33 28.83 4.19 7.02
N ASP A 34 29.35 3.62 5.92
CA ASP A 34 28.59 2.73 5.04
C ASP A 34 28.12 1.45 5.78
N LEU A 35 28.92 0.88 6.67
CA LEU A 35 28.53 -0.30 7.45
C LEU A 35 27.38 0.01 8.41
N VAL A 36 27.44 1.12 9.13
CA VAL A 36 26.37 1.57 10.01
C VAL A 36 25.08 1.83 9.22
N LEU A 37 25.20 2.53 8.10
CA LEU A 37 24.06 2.80 7.21
C LEU A 37 23.48 1.51 6.62
N LEU A 38 24.32 0.53 6.28
CA LEU A 38 23.86 -0.74 5.73
C LEU A 38 22.97 -1.49 6.71
N GLU A 39 23.34 -1.50 7.99
CA GLU A 39 22.53 -2.11 9.05
C GLU A 39 21.17 -1.40 9.21
N GLN A 40 21.17 -0.05 9.19
CA GLN A 40 19.93 0.73 9.22
C GLN A 40 19.04 0.46 8.01
N LEU A 41 19.64 0.38 6.82
CA LEU A 41 18.95 0.05 5.58
C LEU A 41 18.32 -1.35 5.62
N GLN A 42 19.05 -2.34 6.12
CA GLN A 42 18.54 -3.71 6.26
C GLN A 42 17.35 -3.77 7.22
N ARG A 43 17.47 -3.13 8.39
CA ARG A 43 16.37 -3.04 9.36
C ARG A 43 15.16 -2.32 8.77
N GLY A 44 15.34 -1.15 8.17
CA GLY A 44 14.27 -0.38 7.56
C GLY A 44 13.60 -1.10 6.39
N HIS A 45 14.37 -1.81 5.56
CA HIS A 45 13.84 -2.60 4.46
C HIS A 45 13.03 -3.80 4.96
N ALA A 46 13.53 -4.53 5.96
CA ALA A 46 12.83 -5.66 6.57
C ALA A 46 11.55 -5.23 7.30
N ALA A 47 11.58 -4.13 8.06
CA ALA A 47 10.42 -3.58 8.75
C ALA A 47 9.31 -3.12 7.79
N ASN A 48 9.63 -2.88 6.52
CA ASN A 48 8.70 -2.53 5.46
C ASN A 48 8.48 -3.69 4.47
N PHE A 49 8.42 -4.92 4.96
CA PHE A 49 8.17 -6.15 4.19
C PHE A 49 9.14 -6.38 3.01
N GLY A 50 10.26 -5.67 2.96
CA GLY A 50 11.18 -5.71 1.84
C GLY A 50 10.62 -5.14 0.54
N VAL A 51 9.54 -4.36 0.58
CA VAL A 51 8.84 -3.84 -0.61
C VAL A 51 9.32 -2.46 -1.04
N TYR A 52 10.00 -1.72 -0.14
CA TYR A 52 10.47 -0.38 -0.46
C TYR A 52 11.63 -0.39 -1.43
N GLY A 53 11.53 0.41 -2.49
CA GLY A 53 12.66 0.78 -3.34
C GLY A 53 13.53 1.87 -2.69
N ALA A 54 14.70 2.15 -3.26
CA ALA A 54 15.67 3.09 -2.71
C ALA A 54 15.10 4.48 -2.37
N ARG A 55 14.13 4.97 -3.16
CA ARG A 55 13.47 6.26 -2.92
C ARG A 55 12.65 6.25 -1.63
N GLN A 56 11.88 5.20 -1.38
CA GLN A 56 11.05 5.08 -0.18
C GLN A 56 11.91 4.82 1.05
N VAL A 57 12.95 3.98 0.93
CA VAL A 57 13.94 3.76 2.01
C VAL A 57 14.63 5.06 2.37
N TRP A 58 15.07 5.86 1.39
CA TRP A 58 15.66 7.17 1.63
C TRP A 58 14.70 8.12 2.37
N ARG A 59 13.43 8.13 2.00
CA ARG A 59 12.39 8.92 2.69
C ARG A 59 12.19 8.45 4.13
N GLN A 60 12.19 7.13 4.35
CA GLN A 60 12.08 6.55 5.68
C GLN A 60 13.25 6.94 6.56
N LEU A 61 14.49 6.82 6.08
CA LEU A 61 15.68 7.25 6.82
C LEU A 61 15.63 8.72 7.22
N GLY A 62 15.15 9.59 6.31
CA GLY A 62 14.96 11.00 6.64
C GLY A 62 13.92 11.23 7.75
N ARG A 63 12.86 10.42 7.81
CA ARG A 63 11.88 10.45 8.91
C ARG A 63 12.47 9.94 10.23
N ASP A 64 13.38 8.97 10.15
CA ASP A 64 14.09 8.40 11.29
C ASP A 64 15.26 9.32 11.77
N GLY A 65 15.40 10.53 11.20
CA GLY A 65 16.43 11.50 11.55
C GLY A 65 17.81 11.22 10.92
N ILE A 66 17.92 10.26 10.01
CA ILE A 66 19.17 9.88 9.36
C ILE A 66 19.34 10.68 8.05
N ALA A 67 20.16 11.70 8.10
CA ALA A 67 20.51 12.52 6.93
C ALA A 67 21.52 11.79 6.04
N VAL A 68 21.09 11.36 4.85
CA VAL A 68 21.91 10.65 3.87
C VAL A 68 21.51 11.02 2.44
N ALA A 69 22.46 11.10 1.54
CA ALA A 69 22.19 11.35 0.13
C ALA A 69 21.50 10.13 -0.52
N ARG A 70 20.47 10.38 -1.36
CA ARG A 70 19.74 9.31 -2.05
C ARG A 70 20.65 8.38 -2.85
N CYS A 71 21.67 8.90 -3.53
CA CYS A 71 22.63 8.10 -4.29
C CYS A 71 23.42 7.11 -3.41
N THR A 72 23.69 7.47 -2.15
CA THR A 72 24.33 6.56 -1.18
C THR A 72 23.37 5.41 -0.83
N VAL A 73 22.10 5.70 -0.59
CA VAL A 73 21.07 4.69 -0.34
C VAL A 73 20.91 3.75 -1.54
N GLU A 74 20.85 4.30 -2.77
CA GLU A 74 20.75 3.50 -4.00
C GLU A 74 21.98 2.55 -4.17
N ARG A 75 23.17 3.05 -3.88
CA ARG A 75 24.42 2.27 -3.94
C ARG A 75 24.43 1.15 -2.90
N LEU A 76 24.06 1.45 -1.65
CA LEU A 76 24.07 0.48 -0.56
C LEU A 76 22.96 -0.56 -0.72
N MET A 77 21.76 -0.15 -1.14
CA MET A 77 20.68 -1.10 -1.46
C MET A 77 21.09 -2.07 -2.57
N ARG A 78 21.74 -1.59 -3.63
CA ARG A 78 22.27 -2.45 -4.69
C ARG A 78 23.32 -3.44 -4.13
N ARG A 79 24.18 -2.98 -3.22
CA ARG A 79 25.20 -3.82 -2.57
C ARG A 79 24.58 -4.93 -1.71
N MET A 80 23.49 -4.65 -0.99
CA MET A 80 22.79 -5.66 -0.18
C MET A 80 21.78 -6.51 -0.98
N GLY A 81 21.65 -6.29 -2.30
CA GLY A 81 20.65 -6.98 -3.12
C GLY A 81 19.20 -6.55 -2.85
N GLY A 82 18.99 -5.46 -2.08
CA GLY A 82 17.67 -4.93 -1.75
C GLY A 82 17.00 -4.32 -2.99
N ARG A 83 15.80 -4.84 -3.31
CA ARG A 83 14.99 -4.34 -4.43
C ARG A 83 13.58 -4.06 -3.93
N GLY A 84 13.00 -2.95 -4.39
CA GLY A 84 11.59 -2.67 -4.17
C GLY A 84 10.68 -3.64 -4.93
N ALA A 85 9.45 -3.76 -4.47
CA ALA A 85 8.43 -4.49 -5.21
C ALA A 85 8.11 -3.73 -6.51
N VAL A 86 8.13 -4.44 -7.64
CA VAL A 86 7.82 -3.90 -8.96
C VAL A 86 6.47 -4.47 -9.40
N ARG A 87 5.56 -3.61 -9.83
CA ARG A 87 4.27 -4.01 -10.39
C ARG A 87 4.54 -4.78 -11.68
N GLY A 88 4.13 -6.06 -11.73
CA GLY A 88 4.22 -6.87 -12.93
C GLY A 88 3.19 -6.47 -13.97
N GLN A 89 3.29 -7.04 -15.18
CA GLN A 89 2.29 -6.87 -16.23
C GLN A 89 0.93 -7.43 -15.74
N GLU A 90 -0.13 -6.65 -15.84
CA GLU A 90 -1.47 -7.07 -15.39
C GLU A 90 -2.12 -7.96 -16.46
N THR A 91 -2.60 -9.11 -16.04
CA THR A 91 -3.50 -9.94 -16.85
C THR A 91 -4.93 -9.48 -16.55
N ARG A 92 -5.64 -8.98 -17.55
CA ARG A 92 -7.03 -8.54 -17.42
C ARG A 92 -7.93 -9.78 -17.32
N THR A 93 -8.55 -9.99 -16.16
CA THR A 93 -9.40 -11.16 -15.88
C THR A 93 -10.90 -10.83 -15.78
N THR A 94 -11.28 -9.54 -15.82
CA THR A 94 -12.68 -9.11 -15.62
C THR A 94 -13.43 -9.06 -16.95
N ILE A 95 -14.56 -9.77 -17.02
CA ILE A 95 -15.54 -9.68 -18.11
C ILE A 95 -16.69 -8.79 -17.64
N ALA A 96 -16.95 -7.68 -18.32
CA ALA A 96 -18.01 -6.74 -17.96
C ALA A 96 -19.41 -7.33 -18.23
N GLY A 97 -20.27 -7.34 -17.19
CA GLY A 97 -21.70 -7.68 -17.32
C GLY A 97 -22.51 -6.51 -17.91
N LYS A 98 -23.31 -6.77 -18.97
CA LYS A 98 -24.00 -5.72 -19.76
C LYS A 98 -25.43 -5.36 -19.33
N ALA A 99 -26.00 -5.97 -18.28
CA ALA A 99 -27.47 -6.07 -18.21
C ALA A 99 -28.16 -5.44 -16.98
N THR A 100 -27.49 -4.76 -16.05
CA THR A 100 -28.15 -4.27 -14.84
C THR A 100 -28.23 -2.73 -14.78
N PRO A 101 -29.41 -2.13 -14.43
CA PRO A 101 -29.52 -0.68 -14.19
C PRO A 101 -28.55 -0.26 -13.08
N CYS A 102 -27.80 0.79 -13.30
CA CYS A 102 -26.73 1.23 -12.42
C CYS A 102 -26.87 2.70 -12.05
N PRO A 103 -26.53 3.09 -10.80
CA PRO A 103 -26.43 4.50 -10.43
C PRO A 103 -25.50 5.28 -11.36
N ALA A 104 -25.76 6.59 -11.56
CA ALA A 104 -24.93 7.45 -12.38
C ALA A 104 -23.54 7.63 -11.77
N ASP A 105 -22.50 7.75 -12.61
CA ASP A 105 -21.17 8.13 -12.16
C ASP A 105 -21.19 9.59 -11.66
N LYS A 106 -21.06 9.76 -10.35
CA LYS A 106 -20.96 11.08 -9.69
C LYS A 106 -19.52 11.53 -9.46
N VAL A 107 -18.56 10.64 -9.65
CA VAL A 107 -17.15 10.89 -9.33
C VAL A 107 -16.39 11.51 -10.51
N ASN A 108 -16.85 11.24 -11.74
CA ASN A 108 -16.25 11.75 -12.98
C ASN A 108 -14.71 11.69 -12.97
N ARG A 109 -14.16 10.52 -12.58
CA ARG A 109 -12.71 10.24 -12.45
C ARG A 109 -11.95 11.13 -11.46
N GLN A 110 -12.63 11.93 -10.64
CA GLN A 110 -12.00 12.78 -9.62
C GLN A 110 -11.90 12.04 -8.28
N PHE A 111 -11.02 11.05 -8.19
CA PHE A 111 -10.77 10.28 -6.96
C PHE A 111 -9.91 11.05 -5.95
N ARG A 112 -10.24 12.33 -5.75
CA ARG A 112 -9.65 13.19 -4.72
C ARG A 112 -10.76 13.77 -3.88
N ALA A 113 -10.67 13.59 -2.57
CA ALA A 113 -11.58 14.23 -1.62
C ALA A 113 -10.83 15.35 -0.89
N PRO A 114 -11.43 16.52 -0.67
CA PRO A 114 -10.80 17.62 0.06
C PRO A 114 -10.72 17.36 1.56
N GLN A 115 -11.52 16.44 2.09
CA GLN A 115 -11.58 16.07 3.50
C GLN A 115 -11.89 14.58 3.68
N PRO A 116 -11.61 14.00 4.87
CA PRO A 116 -11.99 12.63 5.20
C PRO A 116 -13.50 12.40 5.09
N ASN A 117 -13.89 11.16 4.78
CA ASN A 117 -15.29 10.71 4.72
C ASN A 117 -16.21 11.46 3.74
N LEU A 118 -15.67 11.99 2.62
CA LEU A 118 -16.48 12.49 1.50
C LEU A 118 -16.58 11.49 0.34
N LEU A 119 -15.55 10.70 0.14
CA LEU A 119 -15.54 9.71 -0.93
C LEU A 119 -14.88 8.42 -0.42
N TRP A 120 -15.61 7.33 -0.54
CA TRP A 120 -15.08 5.98 -0.38
C TRP A 120 -15.10 5.24 -1.71
N GLY A 121 -14.16 4.32 -1.88
CA GLY A 121 -14.12 3.40 -3.01
C GLY A 121 -14.06 1.97 -2.52
N SER A 122 -14.76 1.05 -3.17
CA SER A 122 -14.67 -0.39 -2.89
C SER A 122 -14.30 -1.18 -4.12
N ASP A 123 -13.51 -2.21 -3.91
CA ASP A 123 -13.16 -3.19 -4.92
C ASP A 123 -12.73 -4.51 -4.26
N PHE A 124 -12.68 -5.57 -5.04
CA PHE A 124 -12.24 -6.87 -4.56
C PHE A 124 -11.26 -7.54 -5.53
N THR A 125 -10.57 -8.55 -5.04
CA THR A 125 -9.65 -9.34 -5.84
C THR A 125 -9.67 -10.79 -5.41
N ASP A 126 -9.42 -11.69 -6.36
CA ASP A 126 -9.30 -13.10 -6.11
C ASP A 126 -7.86 -13.51 -5.87
N VAL A 127 -7.66 -14.44 -4.95
CA VAL A 127 -6.38 -15.02 -4.57
C VAL A 127 -6.48 -16.54 -4.69
N ALA A 128 -5.62 -17.14 -5.51
CA ALA A 128 -5.52 -18.58 -5.61
C ALA A 128 -4.84 -19.17 -4.37
N THR A 129 -5.47 -20.17 -3.75
CA THR A 129 -4.91 -20.96 -2.65
C THR A 129 -4.93 -22.45 -3.01
N TRP A 130 -4.25 -23.28 -2.23
CA TRP A 130 -4.32 -24.73 -2.43
C TRP A 130 -5.71 -25.32 -2.15
N GLN A 131 -6.55 -24.59 -1.43
CA GLN A 131 -7.94 -24.98 -1.11
C GLN A 131 -8.98 -24.35 -2.05
N GLY A 132 -8.57 -23.73 -3.15
CA GLY A 132 -9.42 -23.00 -4.08
C GLY A 132 -9.18 -21.50 -4.03
N PHE A 133 -10.04 -20.74 -4.71
CA PHE A 133 -9.96 -19.28 -4.69
C PHE A 133 -10.57 -18.69 -3.43
N VAL A 134 -9.96 -17.62 -2.94
CA VAL A 134 -10.52 -16.75 -1.91
C VAL A 134 -10.59 -15.34 -2.43
N CYS A 135 -11.61 -14.59 -2.02
CA CYS A 135 -11.84 -13.20 -2.41
C CYS A 135 -11.41 -12.28 -1.27
N VAL A 136 -10.77 -11.15 -1.61
CA VAL A 136 -10.40 -10.09 -0.66
C VAL A 136 -11.03 -8.79 -1.10
N ALA A 137 -11.93 -8.22 -0.27
CA ALA A 137 -12.53 -6.90 -0.49
C ALA A 137 -11.82 -5.84 0.32
N PHE A 138 -11.77 -4.63 -0.22
CA PHE A 138 -11.28 -3.43 0.45
C PHE A 138 -12.27 -2.29 0.29
N VAL A 139 -12.44 -1.49 1.35
CA VAL A 139 -13.09 -0.18 1.35
C VAL A 139 -12.05 0.88 1.67
N LEU A 140 -11.96 1.90 0.85
CA LEU A 140 -10.91 2.91 0.86
C LEU A 140 -11.49 4.31 1.04
N ALA A 141 -10.93 5.10 1.94
CA ALA A 141 -11.20 6.53 2.03
C ALA A 141 -10.26 7.30 1.09
N ALA A 142 -10.84 8.07 0.14
CA ALA A 142 -10.09 8.70 -0.95
C ALA A 142 -9.11 9.78 -0.48
N PHE A 143 -9.45 10.53 0.57
CA PHE A 143 -8.64 11.64 1.08
C PHE A 143 -7.20 11.23 1.40
N ALA A 144 -7.03 10.25 2.28
CA ALA A 144 -5.73 9.76 2.73
C ALA A 144 -5.33 8.42 2.11
N ARG A 145 -6.17 7.84 1.23
CA ARG A 145 -6.03 6.48 0.70
C ARG A 145 -5.99 5.42 1.79
N ARG A 146 -6.68 5.69 2.90
CA ARG A 146 -6.75 4.79 4.05
C ARG A 146 -7.70 3.64 3.76
N ILE A 147 -7.27 2.42 4.07
CA ILE A 147 -8.14 1.25 4.08
C ILE A 147 -9.01 1.33 5.35
N VAL A 148 -10.31 1.50 5.18
CA VAL A 148 -11.26 1.69 6.29
C VAL A 148 -12.11 0.45 6.54
N GLY A 149 -12.13 -0.50 5.62
CA GLY A 149 -12.75 -1.81 5.78
C GLY A 149 -12.12 -2.82 4.85
N TRP A 150 -12.11 -4.09 5.27
CA TRP A 150 -11.63 -5.20 4.46
C TRP A 150 -12.23 -6.53 4.93
N ARG A 151 -12.30 -7.50 4.03
CA ARG A 151 -12.78 -8.84 4.34
C ARG A 151 -12.10 -9.87 3.44
N VAL A 152 -11.85 -11.07 3.98
CA VAL A 152 -11.44 -12.25 3.22
C VAL A 152 -12.55 -13.28 3.30
N SER A 153 -12.91 -13.90 2.18
CA SER A 153 -14.00 -14.88 2.10
C SER A 153 -13.71 -15.96 1.06
N ARG A 154 -14.27 -17.14 1.25
CA ARG A 154 -14.26 -18.24 0.24
C ARG A 154 -15.23 -18.00 -0.90
N THR A 155 -16.20 -17.12 -0.74
CA THR A 155 -17.24 -16.84 -1.73
C THR A 155 -17.38 -15.35 -1.96
N ALA A 156 -17.55 -14.95 -3.21
CA ALA A 156 -17.83 -13.58 -3.61
C ALA A 156 -19.34 -13.25 -3.55
N GLN A 157 -20.08 -13.78 -2.56
CA GLN A 157 -21.50 -13.49 -2.38
C GLN A 157 -21.73 -12.05 -1.90
N ALA A 158 -22.97 -11.55 -2.04
CA ALA A 158 -23.33 -10.18 -1.67
C ALA A 158 -22.97 -9.78 -0.22
N GLY A 159 -22.99 -10.73 0.71
CA GLY A 159 -22.57 -10.52 2.12
C GLY A 159 -21.10 -10.17 2.30
N PHE A 160 -20.23 -10.64 1.41
CA PHE A 160 -18.78 -10.41 1.49
C PHE A 160 -18.40 -8.93 1.36
N GLY A 161 -18.94 -8.22 0.38
CA GLY A 161 -18.73 -6.77 0.24
C GLY A 161 -19.39 -5.98 1.37
N LEU A 162 -20.54 -6.48 1.85
CA LEU A 162 -21.27 -5.87 2.96
C LEU A 162 -20.49 -5.94 4.28
N ASP A 163 -19.83 -7.05 4.59
CA ASP A 163 -18.99 -7.18 5.80
C ASP A 163 -17.86 -6.14 5.83
N ALA A 164 -17.20 -5.91 4.69
CA ALA A 164 -16.17 -4.89 4.58
C ALA A 164 -16.73 -3.47 4.75
N LEU A 165 -17.93 -3.20 4.22
CA LEU A 165 -18.65 -1.95 4.40
C LEU A 165 -19.05 -1.74 5.86
N GLU A 166 -19.59 -2.78 6.53
CA GLU A 166 -19.97 -2.69 7.95
C GLU A 166 -18.78 -2.36 8.84
N GLN A 167 -17.62 -2.96 8.59
CA GLN A 167 -16.38 -2.59 9.29
C GLN A 167 -16.06 -1.11 9.08
N ALA A 168 -16.12 -0.63 7.84
CA ALA A 168 -15.85 0.78 7.53
C ALA A 168 -16.84 1.73 8.23
N LEU A 169 -18.12 1.39 8.25
CA LEU A 169 -19.17 2.16 8.92
C LEU A 169 -18.95 2.21 10.44
N HIS A 170 -18.60 1.06 11.04
CA HIS A 170 -18.32 0.97 12.47
C HIS A 170 -17.09 1.80 12.88
N ASP A 171 -16.00 1.71 12.12
CA ASP A 171 -14.74 2.39 12.44
C ASP A 171 -14.80 3.89 12.18
N ARG A 172 -15.49 4.29 11.10
CA ARG A 172 -15.50 5.69 10.66
C ARG A 172 -16.67 6.50 11.15
N ARG A 173 -17.79 5.86 11.45
CA ARG A 173 -19.04 6.49 11.93
C ARG A 173 -19.37 7.77 11.15
N PRO A 174 -19.50 7.69 9.80
CA PRO A 174 -19.73 8.88 9.00
C PRO A 174 -21.03 9.57 9.41
N ILE A 175 -21.03 10.92 9.37
CA ILE A 175 -22.22 11.70 9.68
C ILE A 175 -23.28 11.39 8.63
N ARG A 176 -24.47 10.96 9.08
CA ARG A 176 -25.58 10.66 8.20
C ARG A 176 -25.98 11.92 7.40
N GLY A 177 -26.06 11.80 6.08
CA GLY A 177 -26.30 12.96 5.21
C GLY A 177 -25.12 13.93 5.10
N GLY A 178 -23.91 13.56 5.54
CA GLY A 178 -22.69 14.36 5.46
C GLY A 178 -22.06 14.43 4.08
N GLY A 179 -22.77 14.00 3.02
CA GLY A 179 -22.29 14.05 1.63
C GLY A 179 -21.27 12.97 1.27
N LEU A 180 -21.17 11.90 2.06
CA LEU A 180 -20.31 10.78 1.72
C LEU A 180 -20.85 10.05 0.49
N VAL A 181 -20.02 9.94 -0.55
CA VAL A 181 -20.26 9.16 -1.76
C VAL A 181 -19.46 7.86 -1.67
N HIS A 182 -20.13 6.73 -1.97
CA HIS A 182 -19.49 5.43 -2.05
C HIS A 182 -19.42 4.97 -3.51
N HIS A 183 -18.22 4.89 -4.05
CA HIS A 183 -17.97 4.44 -5.42
C HIS A 183 -17.56 2.95 -5.43
N SER A 184 -18.19 2.16 -6.28
CA SER A 184 -17.80 0.77 -6.54
C SER A 184 -17.81 0.47 -8.03
N ASP A 185 -17.15 -0.62 -8.42
CA ASP A 185 -17.35 -1.17 -9.75
C ASP A 185 -18.79 -1.73 -9.89
N ARG A 186 -19.16 -2.14 -11.09
CA ARG A 186 -20.47 -2.77 -11.37
C ARG A 186 -20.49 -4.27 -11.02
N GLY A 187 -19.69 -4.72 -10.08
CA GLY A 187 -19.72 -6.09 -9.61
C GLY A 187 -21.08 -6.44 -8.99
N VAL A 188 -21.59 -7.64 -9.27
CA VAL A 188 -22.89 -8.13 -8.76
C VAL A 188 -23.00 -8.01 -7.24
N GLN A 189 -21.87 -8.04 -6.52
CA GLN A 189 -21.79 -7.92 -5.07
C GLN A 189 -22.20 -6.53 -4.57
N TYR A 190 -21.82 -5.48 -5.29
CA TYR A 190 -22.08 -4.08 -4.93
C TYR A 190 -23.42 -3.54 -5.47
N VAL A 191 -24.01 -4.22 -6.45
CA VAL A 191 -25.32 -3.88 -7.03
C VAL A 191 -26.44 -4.66 -6.32
N SER A 192 -26.12 -5.49 -5.31
CA SER A 192 -27.14 -6.23 -4.58
C SER A 192 -28.05 -5.27 -3.81
N ILE A 193 -29.35 -5.62 -3.74
CA ILE A 193 -30.37 -4.83 -3.02
C ILE A 193 -29.91 -4.56 -1.57
N ARG A 194 -29.41 -5.56 -0.87
CA ARG A 194 -28.91 -5.43 0.52
C ARG A 194 -27.80 -4.41 0.67
N TYR A 195 -26.86 -4.36 -0.28
CA TYR A 195 -25.75 -3.41 -0.24
C TYR A 195 -26.24 -1.98 -0.45
N SER A 196 -27.14 -1.78 -1.43
CA SER A 196 -27.74 -0.48 -1.72
C SER A 196 -28.63 0.01 -0.58
N GLU A 197 -29.45 -0.86 0.01
CA GLU A 197 -30.27 -0.55 1.19
C GLU A 197 -29.40 -0.15 2.40
N ARG A 198 -28.27 -0.82 2.57
CA ARG A 198 -27.35 -0.50 3.68
C ARG A 198 -26.66 0.85 3.52
N LEU A 199 -26.26 1.22 2.31
CA LEU A 199 -25.75 2.55 1.99
C LEU A 199 -26.83 3.61 2.26
N ALA A 200 -28.04 3.40 1.78
CA ALA A 200 -29.18 4.31 2.02
C ALA A 200 -29.50 4.46 3.51
N ALA A 201 -29.52 3.36 4.28
CA ALA A 201 -29.71 3.39 5.73
C ALA A 201 -28.61 4.18 6.45
N ALA A 202 -27.38 4.16 5.95
CA ALA A 202 -26.26 4.97 6.47
C ALA A 202 -26.28 6.43 5.96
N GLY A 203 -27.18 6.79 5.04
CA GLY A 203 -27.22 8.11 4.41
C GLY A 203 -26.04 8.37 3.46
N ILE A 204 -25.52 7.32 2.83
CA ILE A 204 -24.38 7.35 1.90
C ILE A 204 -24.91 7.27 0.48
N GLU A 205 -24.42 8.13 -0.39
CA GLU A 205 -24.81 8.14 -1.80
C GLU A 205 -24.03 7.09 -2.59
N PRO A 206 -24.73 6.12 -3.26
CA PRO A 206 -24.05 5.21 -4.16
C PRO A 206 -23.65 5.91 -5.46
N ALA A 207 -22.43 5.62 -5.94
CA ALA A 207 -21.95 5.94 -7.27
C ALA A 207 -21.33 4.68 -7.89
N ALA A 208 -21.54 4.47 -9.18
CA ALA A 208 -20.94 3.35 -9.89
C ALA A 208 -20.25 3.82 -11.16
N GLY A 209 -19.12 3.19 -11.49
CA GLY A 209 -18.36 3.48 -12.70
C GLY A 209 -19.13 3.18 -13.98
N SER A 210 -18.65 3.70 -15.12
CA SER A 210 -19.20 3.41 -16.44
C SER A 210 -18.90 1.98 -16.90
N VAL A 211 -19.66 1.46 -17.86
CA VAL A 211 -19.45 0.09 -18.35
C VAL A 211 -18.13 -0.02 -19.11
N GLY A 212 -17.23 -0.84 -18.60
CA GLY A 212 -16.02 -1.25 -19.32
C GLY A 212 -14.83 -0.29 -19.23
N ASP A 213 -14.90 0.77 -18.45
CA ASP A 213 -13.77 1.68 -18.24
C ASP A 213 -13.00 1.32 -16.96
N SER A 214 -11.80 0.77 -17.14
CA SER A 214 -10.90 0.40 -16.05
C SER A 214 -10.38 1.61 -15.26
N HIS A 215 -10.51 2.83 -15.80
CA HIS A 215 -10.09 4.05 -15.12
C HIS A 215 -11.09 4.53 -14.07
N ASP A 216 -12.32 4.04 -14.10
CA ASP A 216 -13.37 4.42 -13.16
C ASP A 216 -13.15 3.84 -11.76
N ASN A 217 -12.22 2.89 -11.57
CA ASN A 217 -11.84 2.34 -10.27
C ASN A 217 -10.38 2.62 -9.88
N ALA A 218 -9.79 3.70 -10.42
CA ALA A 218 -8.38 4.05 -10.21
C ALA A 218 -8.02 4.19 -8.71
N LEU A 219 -8.97 4.57 -7.84
CA LEU A 219 -8.74 4.64 -6.40
C LEU A 219 -8.44 3.25 -5.81
N ALA A 220 -9.31 2.29 -6.08
CA ALA A 220 -9.16 0.94 -5.57
C ALA A 220 -7.94 0.22 -6.17
N GLU A 221 -7.61 0.47 -7.42
CA GLU A 221 -6.39 -0.03 -8.05
C GLU A 221 -5.11 0.43 -7.34
N THR A 222 -5.14 1.61 -6.68
CA THR A 222 -3.99 2.11 -5.90
C THR A 222 -3.69 1.27 -4.66
N VAL A 223 -4.62 0.43 -4.23
CA VAL A 223 -4.46 -0.49 -3.10
C VAL A 223 -4.37 -1.93 -3.56
N ILE A 224 -5.26 -2.38 -4.45
CA ILE A 224 -5.26 -3.76 -4.95
C ILE A 224 -3.97 -4.10 -5.72
N GLY A 225 -3.44 -3.18 -6.52
CA GLY A 225 -2.19 -3.38 -7.23
C GLY A 225 -0.99 -3.63 -6.30
N PRO A 226 -0.72 -2.75 -5.33
CA PRO A 226 0.24 -3.00 -4.25
C PRO A 226 -0.04 -4.28 -3.46
N PHE A 227 -1.27 -4.55 -3.03
CA PHE A 227 -1.63 -5.77 -2.31
C PHE A 227 -1.25 -7.04 -3.09
N LYS A 228 -1.66 -7.12 -4.37
CA LYS A 228 -1.27 -8.23 -5.26
C LYS A 228 0.24 -8.38 -5.38
N THR A 229 0.97 -7.27 -5.50
CA THR A 229 2.42 -7.28 -5.74
C THR A 229 3.22 -7.58 -4.48
N GLU A 230 2.85 -6.95 -3.37
CA GLU A 230 3.62 -6.92 -2.13
C GLU A 230 3.29 -8.09 -1.21
N VAL A 231 2.04 -8.57 -1.26
CA VAL A 231 1.56 -9.68 -0.43
C VAL A 231 1.40 -10.93 -1.29
N ILE A 232 0.47 -10.90 -2.24
CA ILE A 232 -0.01 -12.13 -2.86
C ILE A 232 1.08 -12.81 -3.69
N ARG A 233 1.74 -12.08 -4.58
CA ARG A 233 2.80 -12.63 -5.45
C ARG A 233 4.10 -12.87 -4.71
N ARG A 234 4.42 -12.05 -3.70
CA ARG A 234 5.70 -12.09 -3.01
C ARG A 234 5.77 -13.15 -1.91
N ARG A 235 4.65 -13.39 -1.20
CA ARG A 235 4.58 -14.30 -0.05
C ARG A 235 3.96 -15.66 -0.37
N GLY A 236 3.37 -15.82 -1.58
CA GLY A 236 2.81 -17.09 -2.02
C GLY A 236 3.85 -18.19 -2.21
N PRO A 237 3.43 -19.44 -2.40
CA PRO A 237 2.04 -19.88 -2.60
C PRO A 237 1.20 -19.91 -1.31
N TRP A 238 -0.11 -19.67 -1.44
CA TRP A 238 -1.04 -19.57 -0.31
C TRP A 238 -1.69 -20.93 -0.01
N ARG A 239 -1.70 -21.35 1.26
CA ARG A 239 -2.24 -22.67 1.64
C ARG A 239 -3.75 -22.64 1.88
N SER A 240 -4.25 -21.61 2.57
CA SER A 240 -5.65 -21.53 3.01
C SER A 240 -6.15 -20.09 3.05
N LEU A 241 -7.46 -19.93 3.33
CA LEU A 241 -8.10 -18.64 3.58
C LEU A 241 -7.43 -17.91 4.76
N GLU A 242 -7.21 -18.60 5.87
CA GLU A 242 -6.66 -18.05 7.10
C GLU A 242 -5.26 -17.46 6.85
N ALA A 243 -4.44 -18.14 6.02
CA ALA A 243 -3.11 -17.65 5.66
C ALA A 243 -3.19 -16.30 4.90
N VAL A 244 -4.17 -16.16 3.99
CA VAL A 244 -4.43 -14.90 3.27
C VAL A 244 -4.99 -13.84 4.22
N GLU A 245 -5.90 -14.21 5.12
CA GLU A 245 -6.53 -13.30 6.08
C GLU A 245 -5.50 -12.68 7.04
N PHE A 246 -4.65 -13.50 7.67
CA PHE A 246 -3.57 -12.99 8.53
C PHE A 246 -2.60 -12.08 7.78
N ALA A 247 -2.20 -12.47 6.56
CA ALA A 247 -1.30 -11.64 5.77
C ALA A 247 -1.95 -10.32 5.32
N THR A 248 -3.27 -10.32 5.10
CA THR A 248 -4.05 -9.12 4.79
C THR A 248 -4.13 -8.21 6.01
N LEU A 249 -4.40 -8.76 7.19
CA LEU A 249 -4.43 -8.02 8.46
C LEU A 249 -3.11 -7.28 8.70
N ASP A 250 -1.99 -8.02 8.65
CA ASP A 250 -0.65 -7.44 8.85
C ASP A 250 -0.35 -6.33 7.83
N TRP A 251 -0.73 -6.58 6.57
CA TRP A 251 -0.46 -5.63 5.51
C TRP A 251 -1.33 -4.39 5.59
N VAL A 252 -2.61 -4.51 5.96
CA VAL A 252 -3.52 -3.37 6.16
C VAL A 252 -3.05 -2.50 7.32
N ASP A 253 -2.64 -3.11 8.45
CA ASP A 253 -2.06 -2.37 9.56
C ASP A 253 -0.83 -1.57 9.11
N TRP A 254 0.12 -2.25 8.47
CA TRP A 254 1.32 -1.60 7.97
C TRP A 254 1.01 -0.53 6.91
N PHE A 255 0.08 -0.80 5.99
CA PHE A 255 -0.32 0.13 4.93
C PHE A 255 -0.87 1.43 5.52
N ASN A 256 -1.76 1.32 6.50
CA ASN A 256 -2.41 2.46 7.12
C ASN A 256 -1.49 3.26 8.06
N ASN A 257 -0.64 2.57 8.83
CA ASN A 257 0.10 3.18 9.93
C ASN A 257 1.57 3.47 9.61
N ARG A 258 2.16 2.81 8.59
CA ARG A 258 3.61 2.91 8.33
C ARG A 258 3.98 3.16 6.87
N ARG A 259 3.15 2.72 5.92
CA ARG A 259 3.47 2.85 4.50
C ARG A 259 3.51 4.31 4.06
N LEU A 260 4.64 4.72 3.47
CA LEU A 260 4.79 6.05 2.88
C LEU A 260 4.14 6.12 1.50
N LEU A 261 3.09 6.92 1.38
CA LEU A 261 2.37 7.13 0.13
C LEU A 261 2.74 8.47 -0.51
N GLN A 262 3.29 8.42 -1.72
CA GLN A 262 3.70 9.64 -2.45
C GLN A 262 2.54 10.62 -2.70
N PRO A 263 1.33 10.18 -3.09
CA PRO A 263 0.22 11.09 -3.40
C PRO A 263 -0.25 11.96 -2.23
N ILE A 264 0.04 11.54 -0.99
CA ILE A 264 -0.32 12.27 0.24
C ILE A 264 0.90 12.84 0.97
N GLY A 265 2.00 13.09 0.26
CA GLY A 265 3.18 13.76 0.84
C GLY A 265 4.24 12.82 1.45
N ASN A 266 4.29 11.55 1.08
CA ASN A 266 5.20 10.52 1.61
C ASN A 266 5.03 10.32 3.13
N MET A 267 3.79 10.19 3.56
CA MET A 267 3.40 9.85 4.94
C MET A 267 2.39 8.71 4.92
N PRO A 268 2.18 8.04 6.07
CA PRO A 268 1.12 7.05 6.22
C PRO A 268 -0.29 7.65 6.15
N PRO A 269 -1.30 6.88 5.68
CA PRO A 269 -2.70 7.31 5.65
C PRO A 269 -3.22 7.88 6.96
N VAL A 270 -2.98 7.21 8.09
CA VAL A 270 -3.44 7.65 9.42
C VAL A 270 -2.81 8.99 9.81
N GLU A 271 -1.52 9.19 9.50
CA GLU A 271 -0.84 10.46 9.77
C GLU A 271 -1.40 11.61 8.94
N ALA A 272 -1.76 11.34 7.67
CA ALA A 272 -2.38 12.35 6.81
C ALA A 272 -3.73 12.82 7.35
N GLU A 273 -4.56 11.89 7.84
CA GLU A 273 -5.83 12.24 8.48
C GLU A 273 -5.62 12.99 9.81
N ALA A 274 -4.70 12.53 10.65
CA ALA A 274 -4.40 13.20 11.91
C ALA A 274 -3.94 14.66 11.71
N ARG A 275 -3.11 14.90 10.69
CA ARG A 275 -2.69 16.26 10.32
C ARG A 275 -3.85 17.13 9.86
N TYR A 276 -4.78 16.58 9.11
CA TYR A 276 -5.96 17.30 8.67
C TYR A 276 -6.81 17.75 9.89
N TYR A 277 -7.10 16.87 10.81
CA TYR A 277 -7.89 17.20 12.00
C TYR A 277 -7.15 18.18 12.92
N ALA A 278 -5.85 18.04 13.12
CA ALA A 278 -5.04 18.99 13.88
C ALA A 278 -5.05 20.40 13.27
N GLN A 279 -5.10 20.53 11.93
CA GLN A 279 -5.22 21.82 11.26
C GLN A 279 -6.59 22.48 11.45
N LEU A 280 -7.66 21.69 11.61
CA LEU A 280 -9.00 22.22 11.90
C LEU A 280 -9.12 22.72 13.36
N GLU A 281 -8.40 22.09 14.28
CA GLU A 281 -8.40 22.49 15.70
C GLU A 281 -7.50 23.72 15.97
N ALA A 282 -6.43 23.90 15.19
CA ALA A 282 -5.47 24.99 15.39
C ALA A 282 -6.06 26.41 15.25
N PRO A 283 -6.99 26.76 14.33
CA PRO A 283 -7.56 28.09 14.25
C PRO A 283 -8.49 28.46 15.42
N ALA A 284 -9.01 27.48 16.15
CA ALA A 284 -9.86 27.73 17.32
C ALA A 284 -9.07 28.24 18.54
N LEU A 285 -7.75 28.08 18.56
CA LEU A 285 -6.84 28.53 19.62
C LEU A 285 -6.21 29.90 19.33
N ALA A 286 -6.35 30.42 18.12
CA ALA A 286 -5.76 31.68 17.66
C ALA A 286 -6.78 32.84 17.61
N ALA A 287 -8.05 32.60 17.94
CA ALA A 287 -9.13 33.58 18.07
C ALA A 287 -9.51 33.80 19.54
#